data_324c3e72b356fae174f26b24ffcd8550
#
_entry.id   324c3e72b356fae174f26b24ffcd8550
#
_cell.length_a   1.000
_cell.length_b   1.000
_cell.length_c   1.000
_cell.angle_alpha   90.00
_cell.angle_beta   90.00
_cell.angle_gamma   90.00
#
_symmetry.space_group_name_H-M   'P 1'
#
loop_
_entity.id
_entity.type
_entity.pdbx_description
1 polymer ?
#
loop_
_entity_poly.entity_id
_entity_poly.type
_entity_poly.pdbx_seq_one_letter_code
_entity_poly.pdbx_strand_id
1 'polypeptide(L)'
;MPVPMPSGNPDRAPARALRGAGSALGRGWSACVHHWSHPCLKWPKRVATGTAVLLVVPFLTAGVSLRLQYAGDPAPGTHTLERDAVWLGHAWVDGRHGEDQLAELVQRVRDTGIRDLYVHAGPLEHDGTLPTSRYPKARWLVEAVRRELPGVRVQAWLGDVLSTEGRTGMDLRERATRERVVRSARQVLDAGFAGVHFDLEPLHSGDRDYLSLLDAVRAITRARGAPLSVAAHQIDPLPSLHCVAGFVAGHPKWWSRSYFGAVARRVDQIAVMSYDTALPLESLYGGYVAQQTRLALEATPRGTDLLMGLPAFHTDDIGHHESAETVAAAVRGVRLGLSREDARRERFGVALYVDFAAAPGDWAAYQRGWGAPTSD
;
A
#
# COMPACT_ATOMS: atom_id res chain seq x y z
N MET A 1 18.83 24.98 10.00
CA MET A 1 20.20 25.36 9.56
C MET A 1 20.38 24.82 8.15
N PRO A 2 20.61 25.66 7.15
CA PRO A 2 20.80 25.21 5.78
C PRO A 2 22.28 24.87 5.53
N VAL A 3 22.50 23.78 4.79
CA VAL A 3 23.81 23.35 4.31
C VAL A 3 24.12 24.11 3.01
N PRO A 4 25.35 24.66 2.80
CA PRO A 4 25.65 25.50 1.65
C PRO A 4 26.01 24.67 0.41
N MET A 5 25.60 25.19 -0.75
CA MET A 5 26.00 24.75 -2.07
C MET A 5 27.40 25.26 -2.45
N PRO A 6 28.22 24.51 -3.18
CA PRO A 6 29.42 25.07 -3.81
C PRO A 6 29.12 25.56 -5.23
N SER A 7 29.45 26.81 -5.47
CA SER A 7 29.53 27.48 -6.78
C SER A 7 30.80 27.04 -7.52
N GLY A 8 30.67 26.71 -8.79
CA GLY A 8 31.80 26.47 -9.70
C GLY A 8 31.46 26.96 -11.10
N ASN A 9 32.24 27.94 -11.53
CA ASN A 9 32.11 28.76 -12.73
C ASN A 9 32.55 28.02 -14.02
N PRO A 10 31.96 28.32 -15.19
CA PRO A 10 32.35 27.74 -16.47
C PRO A 10 33.42 28.57 -17.15
N ASP A 11 34.39 27.94 -17.75
CA ASP A 11 35.05 28.35 -18.98
C ASP A 11 36.33 27.56 -19.24
N ARG A 12 36.39 26.91 -20.37
CA ARG A 12 37.47 26.82 -21.36
C ARG A 12 37.49 25.46 -22.08
N ALA A 13 36.96 25.49 -23.29
CA ALA A 13 37.36 24.53 -24.31
C ALA A 13 38.80 24.78 -24.77
N PRO A 14 39.47 23.72 -25.32
CA PRO A 14 39.75 23.80 -26.74
C PRO A 14 39.45 22.52 -27.51
N ALA A 15 38.85 22.74 -28.67
CA ALA A 15 38.71 21.76 -29.73
C ALA A 15 40.09 21.43 -30.33
N ARG A 16 40.40 20.13 -30.42
CA ARG A 16 41.19 19.55 -31.52
C ARG A 16 41.26 18.02 -31.42
N ALA A 17 41.16 17.39 -32.61
CA ALA A 17 41.53 16.02 -32.92
C ALA A 17 40.44 14.94 -32.77
N LEU A 18 39.49 14.91 -33.69
CA LEU A 18 38.72 13.69 -34.07
C LEU A 18 38.82 13.55 -35.58
N ARG A 19 39.94 13.08 -36.12
CA ARG A 19 40.06 12.43 -37.41
C ARG A 19 41.00 11.25 -37.24
N GLY A 20 40.47 10.04 -37.21
CA GLY A 20 41.31 8.85 -37.16
C GLY A 20 40.75 7.60 -36.48
N ALA A 21 39.47 7.48 -36.22
CA ALA A 21 38.89 6.28 -35.55
C ALA A 21 37.90 5.48 -36.40
N GLY A 22 37.80 5.71 -37.69
CA GLY A 22 36.81 5.07 -38.56
C GLY A 22 37.20 3.71 -39.17
N SER A 23 38.39 3.20 -38.99
CA SER A 23 38.85 1.95 -39.67
C SER A 23 39.22 0.80 -38.74
N ALA A 24 39.21 0.98 -37.43
CA ALA A 24 39.53 -0.06 -36.44
C ALA A 24 38.33 -0.87 -35.95
N LEU A 25 37.13 -0.28 -35.96
CA LEU A 25 35.90 -0.91 -35.45
C LEU A 25 35.29 -1.95 -36.41
N GLY A 26 35.56 -1.83 -37.72
CA GLY A 26 35.05 -2.79 -38.73
C GLY A 26 35.80 -4.13 -38.75
N ARG A 27 37.03 -4.18 -38.26
CA ARG A 27 37.83 -5.42 -38.24
C ARG A 27 37.69 -6.23 -36.95
N GLY A 28 37.31 -5.60 -35.88
CA GLY A 28 37.06 -6.26 -34.56
C GLY A 28 35.76 -7.07 -34.54
N TRP A 29 34.73 -6.65 -35.24
CA TRP A 29 33.43 -7.35 -35.26
C TRP A 29 33.46 -8.60 -36.10
N SER A 30 34.20 -8.63 -37.22
CA SER A 30 34.34 -9.84 -38.05
C SER A 30 35.14 -10.94 -37.35
N ALA A 31 36.10 -10.60 -36.49
CA ALA A 31 36.86 -11.56 -35.72
C ALA A 31 36.06 -12.16 -34.54
N CYS A 32 35.19 -11.34 -33.90
CA CYS A 32 34.31 -11.86 -32.84
C CYS A 32 33.23 -12.83 -33.38
N VAL A 33 32.68 -12.59 -34.57
CA VAL A 33 31.64 -13.47 -35.14
C VAL A 33 32.20 -14.81 -35.54
N HIS A 34 33.47 -14.88 -35.98
CA HIS A 34 34.10 -16.15 -36.37
C HIS A 34 34.57 -17.01 -35.19
N HIS A 35 34.86 -16.40 -34.03
CA HIS A 35 35.27 -17.16 -32.82
C HIS A 35 34.09 -17.85 -32.11
N TRP A 36 32.87 -17.53 -32.51
CA TRP A 36 31.66 -18.07 -31.88
C TRP A 36 31.24 -19.45 -32.41
N SER A 37 31.96 -20.02 -33.37
CA SER A 37 31.65 -21.31 -34.00
C SER A 37 32.47 -22.52 -33.48
N HIS A 38 33.40 -22.32 -32.52
CA HIS A 38 34.15 -23.43 -31.94
C HIS A 38 33.31 -24.37 -31.06
N PRO A 39 33.43 -25.69 -31.18
CA PRO A 39 32.66 -26.68 -30.42
C PRO A 39 32.81 -26.53 -28.90
N CYS A 40 33.95 -26.04 -28.41
CA CYS A 40 34.19 -25.78 -26.98
C CYS A 40 33.33 -24.63 -26.41
N LEU A 41 32.81 -23.71 -27.24
CA LEU A 41 31.93 -22.62 -26.79
C LEU A 41 30.43 -22.97 -26.86
N LYS A 42 30.07 -24.15 -27.34
CA LYS A 42 28.66 -24.57 -27.43
C LYS A 42 28.04 -24.84 -26.05
N TRP A 43 28.83 -25.28 -25.10
CA TRP A 43 28.35 -25.59 -23.74
C TRP A 43 28.04 -24.34 -22.91
N PRO A 44 28.95 -23.33 -22.79
CA PRO A 44 28.64 -22.10 -22.11
C PRO A 44 27.48 -21.31 -22.76
N LYS A 45 27.34 -21.35 -24.09
CA LYS A 45 26.21 -20.75 -24.80
C LYS A 45 24.88 -21.45 -24.43
N ARG A 46 24.85 -22.78 -24.41
CA ARG A 46 23.65 -23.53 -24.01
C ARG A 46 23.27 -23.27 -22.55
N VAL A 47 24.27 -23.18 -21.66
CA VAL A 47 24.06 -22.84 -20.26
C VAL A 47 23.55 -21.40 -20.14
N ALA A 48 24.18 -20.42 -20.80
CA ALA A 48 23.75 -19.05 -20.82
C ALA A 48 22.34 -18.86 -21.39
N THR A 49 22.03 -19.56 -22.51
CA THR A 49 20.67 -19.56 -23.07
C THR A 49 19.67 -20.22 -22.14
N GLY A 50 20.00 -21.35 -21.54
CA GLY A 50 19.17 -22.04 -20.56
C GLY A 50 18.91 -21.18 -19.32
N THR A 51 19.93 -20.51 -18.82
CA THR A 51 19.78 -19.58 -17.67
C THR A 51 18.93 -18.36 -18.05
N ALA A 52 19.15 -17.77 -19.23
CA ALA A 52 18.34 -16.65 -19.71
C ALA A 52 16.87 -17.05 -19.87
N VAL A 53 16.58 -18.23 -20.44
CA VAL A 53 15.22 -18.77 -20.56
C VAL A 53 14.59 -18.98 -19.19
N LEU A 54 15.31 -19.59 -18.24
CA LEU A 54 14.85 -19.83 -16.88
C LEU A 54 14.53 -18.54 -16.12
N LEU A 55 15.22 -17.44 -16.40
CA LEU A 55 14.97 -16.14 -15.79
C LEU A 55 13.86 -15.35 -16.51
N VAL A 56 13.86 -15.31 -17.84
CA VAL A 56 12.96 -14.46 -18.63
C VAL A 56 11.55 -15.05 -18.73
N VAL A 57 11.41 -16.36 -18.92
CA VAL A 57 10.09 -17.00 -19.10
C VAL A 57 9.15 -16.78 -17.91
N PRO A 58 9.56 -16.91 -16.64
CA PRO A 58 8.68 -16.61 -15.50
C PRO A 58 8.17 -15.17 -15.49
N PHE A 59 9.04 -14.19 -15.80
CA PHE A 59 8.63 -12.77 -15.86
C PHE A 59 7.64 -12.50 -16.99
N LEU A 60 7.88 -13.07 -18.18
CA LEU A 60 6.95 -12.95 -19.29
C LEU A 60 5.60 -13.62 -18.97
N THR A 61 5.63 -14.80 -18.38
CA THR A 61 4.42 -15.53 -17.98
C THR A 61 3.64 -14.76 -16.93
N ALA A 62 4.32 -14.21 -15.92
CA ALA A 62 3.71 -13.35 -14.91
C ALA A 62 3.08 -12.08 -15.54
N GLY A 63 3.82 -11.41 -16.44
CA GLY A 63 3.33 -10.23 -17.15
C GLY A 63 2.09 -10.52 -18.01
N VAL A 64 2.09 -11.63 -18.77
CA VAL A 64 0.91 -12.06 -19.54
C VAL A 64 -0.25 -12.40 -18.61
N SER A 65 0.00 -13.12 -17.51
CA SER A 65 -1.03 -13.46 -16.52
C SER A 65 -1.67 -12.21 -15.94
N LEU A 66 -0.88 -11.21 -15.53
CA LEU A 66 -1.40 -9.94 -14.99
C LEU A 66 -2.22 -9.16 -16.04
N ARG A 67 -1.76 -9.10 -17.28
CA ARG A 67 -2.55 -8.49 -18.38
C ARG A 67 -3.90 -9.19 -18.60
N LEU A 68 -3.93 -10.52 -18.51
CA LEU A 68 -5.17 -11.27 -18.58
C LEU A 68 -6.08 -11.01 -17.37
N GLN A 69 -5.49 -10.78 -16.19
CA GLN A 69 -6.26 -10.33 -15.01
C GLN A 69 -6.88 -8.94 -15.19
N TYR A 70 -6.26 -8.05 -15.98
CA TYR A 70 -6.77 -6.70 -16.27
C TYR A 70 -7.73 -6.67 -17.47
N ALA A 71 -7.82 -7.74 -18.24
CA ALA A 71 -8.67 -7.82 -19.43
C ALA A 71 -10.16 -8.02 -19.08
N GLY A 72 -11.05 -7.66 -20.00
CA GLY A 72 -12.51 -7.78 -19.87
C GLY A 72 -13.13 -6.63 -19.07
N ASP A 73 -14.45 -6.70 -18.87
CA ASP A 73 -15.20 -5.66 -18.18
C ASP A 73 -15.61 -6.11 -16.78
N PRO A 74 -15.62 -5.21 -15.79
CA PRO A 74 -16.17 -5.49 -14.47
C PRO A 74 -17.67 -5.80 -14.54
N ALA A 75 -18.12 -6.74 -13.71
CA ALA A 75 -19.54 -7.05 -13.61
C ALA A 75 -20.36 -5.82 -13.14
N PRO A 76 -21.60 -5.65 -13.62
CA PRO A 76 -22.51 -4.65 -13.06
C PRO A 76 -22.68 -4.84 -11.54
N GLY A 77 -22.82 -3.74 -10.81
CA GLY A 77 -23.00 -3.77 -9.36
C GLY A 77 -21.72 -3.86 -8.53
N THR A 78 -20.53 -3.92 -9.17
CA THR A 78 -19.24 -3.84 -8.47
C THR A 78 -18.81 -2.38 -8.25
N HIS A 79 -19.41 -1.73 -7.27
CA HIS A 79 -19.16 -0.35 -6.85
C HIS A 79 -19.34 -0.22 -5.35
N THR A 80 -19.21 0.98 -4.81
CA THR A 80 -19.27 1.23 -3.37
C THR A 80 -20.53 0.65 -2.73
N LEU A 81 -20.34 0.07 -1.55
CA LEU A 81 -21.40 -0.37 -0.63
C LEU A 81 -21.37 0.46 0.66
N GLU A 82 -20.88 1.69 0.57
CA GLU A 82 -20.72 2.63 1.69
C GLU A 82 -19.87 2.07 2.84
N ARG A 83 -18.73 1.46 2.49
CA ARG A 83 -17.77 0.90 3.44
C ARG A 83 -16.34 1.38 3.16
N ASP A 84 -16.23 2.45 2.40
CA ASP A 84 -14.94 2.98 1.99
C ASP A 84 -14.26 3.76 3.10
N ALA A 85 -12.96 3.94 2.97
CA ALA A 85 -12.15 4.70 3.91
C ALA A 85 -11.20 5.67 3.20
N VAL A 86 -10.63 6.58 3.96
CA VAL A 86 -9.51 7.42 3.54
C VAL A 86 -8.54 7.62 4.70
N TRP A 87 -7.23 7.55 4.41
CA TRP A 87 -6.19 7.93 5.37
C TRP A 87 -6.00 9.44 5.36
N LEU A 88 -6.07 10.04 6.54
CA LEU A 88 -5.89 11.46 6.77
C LEU A 88 -4.59 11.74 7.53
N GLY A 89 -3.87 12.76 7.07
CA GLY A 89 -2.59 13.16 7.64
C GLY A 89 -2.68 13.70 9.07
N HIS A 90 -1.51 13.86 9.69
CA HIS A 90 -1.39 14.32 11.08
C HIS A 90 -1.88 15.75 11.31
N ALA A 91 -1.90 16.59 10.25
CA ALA A 91 -2.37 17.98 10.31
C ALA A 91 -3.80 18.14 10.85
N TRP A 92 -4.61 17.09 10.77
CA TRP A 92 -5.98 17.08 11.28
C TRP A 92 -6.10 17.07 12.80
N VAL A 93 -5.06 16.65 13.51
CA VAL A 93 -5.09 16.53 14.96
C VAL A 93 -4.04 17.36 15.69
N ASP A 94 -3.05 17.92 14.99
CA ASP A 94 -1.98 18.72 15.60
C ASP A 94 -2.26 20.24 15.61
N GLY A 95 -3.34 20.68 14.93
CA GLY A 95 -3.78 22.09 14.90
C GLY A 95 -3.39 22.85 13.64
N ARG A 96 -2.79 22.21 12.64
CA ARG A 96 -2.48 22.84 11.34
C ARG A 96 -3.71 22.97 10.43
N HIS A 97 -4.73 22.14 10.62
CA HIS A 97 -6.02 22.24 9.94
C HIS A 97 -7.09 22.84 10.86
N GLY A 98 -8.03 23.60 10.27
CA GLY A 98 -9.15 24.27 10.92
C GLY A 98 -10.46 24.08 10.17
N GLU A 99 -11.41 25.02 10.40
CA GLU A 99 -12.77 24.93 9.83
C GLU A 99 -12.79 24.98 8.30
N ASP A 100 -11.89 25.73 7.67
CA ASP A 100 -11.83 25.83 6.19
C ASP A 100 -11.47 24.48 5.57
N GLN A 101 -10.41 23.83 6.07
CA GLN A 101 -9.99 22.50 5.62
C GLN A 101 -11.05 21.43 5.95
N LEU A 102 -11.74 21.58 7.07
CA LEU A 102 -12.86 20.73 7.41
C LEU A 102 -14.00 20.86 6.40
N ALA A 103 -14.35 22.09 6.00
CA ALA A 103 -15.39 22.32 4.99
C ALA A 103 -15.03 21.66 3.63
N GLU A 104 -13.76 21.74 3.21
CA GLU A 104 -13.27 21.05 2.02
C GLU A 104 -13.35 19.52 2.15
N LEU A 105 -12.94 18.95 3.30
CA LEU A 105 -13.04 17.52 3.56
C LEU A 105 -14.51 17.07 3.51
N VAL A 106 -15.41 17.83 4.13
CA VAL A 106 -16.85 17.54 4.12
C VAL A 106 -17.40 17.51 2.70
N GLN A 107 -17.03 18.46 1.84
CA GLN A 107 -17.43 18.45 0.42
C GLN A 107 -16.91 17.22 -0.33
N ARG A 108 -15.68 16.77 -0.05
CA ARG A 108 -15.08 15.62 -0.70
C ARG A 108 -15.68 14.28 -0.27
N VAL A 109 -16.07 14.18 1.01
CA VAL A 109 -16.57 12.94 1.61
C VAL A 109 -18.09 12.81 1.50
N ARG A 110 -18.81 13.93 1.52
CA ARG A 110 -20.28 13.93 1.41
C ARG A 110 -20.71 13.27 0.09
N ASP A 111 -21.74 12.46 0.18
CA ASP A 111 -22.31 11.72 -0.96
C ASP A 111 -21.34 10.70 -1.60
N THR A 112 -20.30 10.30 -0.86
CA THR A 112 -19.41 9.19 -1.22
C THR A 112 -19.69 7.95 -0.38
N GLY A 113 -19.04 6.84 -0.72
CA GLY A 113 -19.07 5.60 0.08
C GLY A 113 -18.19 5.62 1.32
N ILE A 114 -17.50 6.72 1.62
CA ILE A 114 -16.55 6.83 2.74
C ILE A 114 -17.29 6.83 4.06
N ARG A 115 -16.97 5.85 4.91
CA ARG A 115 -17.51 5.68 6.26
C ARG A 115 -16.44 5.74 7.34
N ASP A 116 -15.17 5.61 6.97
CA ASP A 116 -14.06 5.61 7.91
C ASP A 116 -12.99 6.62 7.50
N LEU A 117 -12.57 7.46 8.44
CA LEU A 117 -11.43 8.34 8.35
C LEU A 117 -10.34 7.78 9.27
N TYR A 118 -9.25 7.26 8.69
CA TYR A 118 -8.07 6.81 9.44
C TYR A 118 -7.17 8.02 9.67
N VAL A 119 -7.29 8.66 10.83
CA VAL A 119 -6.58 9.90 11.12
C VAL A 119 -5.30 9.62 11.87
N HIS A 120 -4.16 10.03 11.30
CA HIS A 120 -2.85 9.83 11.89
C HIS A 120 -2.74 10.59 13.21
N ALA A 121 -3.01 9.88 14.31
CA ALA A 121 -2.96 10.46 15.67
C ALA A 121 -1.51 10.67 16.15
N GLY A 122 -0.54 10.26 15.37
CA GLY A 122 0.89 10.37 15.55
C GLY A 122 1.55 9.00 15.46
N PRO A 123 2.85 8.93 15.13
CA PRO A 123 3.59 7.71 15.34
C PRO A 123 3.59 7.37 16.82
N LEU A 124 3.45 6.09 17.12
CA LEU A 124 3.80 5.60 18.45
C LEU A 124 5.31 5.82 18.67
N GLU A 125 5.72 6.05 19.89
CA GLU A 125 7.14 5.96 20.22
C GLU A 125 7.58 4.48 20.14
N HIS A 126 8.85 4.22 19.87
CA HIS A 126 9.35 2.85 19.70
C HIS A 126 9.15 1.95 20.93
N ASP A 127 8.84 2.54 22.06
CA ASP A 127 8.46 1.78 23.26
C ASP A 127 6.95 1.44 23.33
N GLY A 128 6.15 1.89 22.37
CA GLY A 128 4.71 1.68 22.28
C GLY A 128 3.85 2.75 22.96
N THR A 129 4.44 3.82 23.49
CA THR A 129 3.68 4.93 24.08
C THR A 129 3.21 5.92 23.01
N LEU A 130 2.17 6.69 23.31
CA LEU A 130 1.66 7.77 22.46
C LEU A 130 1.49 9.05 23.32
N PRO A 131 2.36 10.06 23.16
CA PRO A 131 2.22 11.32 23.86
C PRO A 131 0.92 12.06 23.46
N THR A 132 0.14 12.51 24.42
CA THR A 132 -1.13 13.25 24.17
C THR A 132 -0.90 14.57 23.44
N SER A 133 0.30 15.13 23.54
CA SER A 133 0.71 16.33 22.82
C SER A 133 0.79 16.14 21.30
N ARG A 134 0.75 14.90 20.81
CA ARG A 134 0.73 14.61 19.37
C ARG A 134 -0.61 14.93 18.72
N TYR A 135 -1.73 14.86 19.46
CA TYR A 135 -3.08 15.04 18.90
C TYR A 135 -3.97 15.99 19.73
N PRO A 136 -3.51 17.22 20.02
CA PRO A 136 -4.24 18.17 20.89
C PRO A 136 -5.61 18.55 20.33
N LYS A 137 -5.84 18.41 19.02
CA LYS A 137 -7.10 18.75 18.34
C LYS A 137 -8.00 17.55 18.02
N ALA A 138 -7.66 16.36 18.50
CA ALA A 138 -8.43 15.15 18.20
C ALA A 138 -9.91 15.28 18.57
N ARG A 139 -10.23 15.81 19.76
CA ARG A 139 -11.61 16.00 20.20
C ARG A 139 -12.39 16.96 19.29
N TRP A 140 -11.78 18.07 18.92
CA TRP A 140 -12.36 19.02 17.96
C TRP A 140 -12.72 18.31 16.65
N LEU A 141 -11.78 17.57 16.06
CA LEU A 141 -12.02 16.86 14.80
C LEU A 141 -13.15 15.82 14.92
N VAL A 142 -13.14 15.01 15.97
CA VAL A 142 -14.16 13.97 16.18
C VAL A 142 -15.55 14.59 16.33
N GLU A 143 -15.68 15.66 17.09
CA GLU A 143 -16.94 16.37 17.28
C GLU A 143 -17.42 17.06 15.99
N ALA A 144 -16.49 17.66 15.24
CA ALA A 144 -16.76 18.32 13.96
C ALA A 144 -17.23 17.32 12.90
N VAL A 145 -16.52 16.20 12.73
CA VAL A 145 -16.92 15.13 11.78
C VAL A 145 -18.29 14.55 12.17
N ARG A 146 -18.53 14.31 13.46
CA ARG A 146 -19.84 13.81 13.92
C ARG A 146 -20.98 14.75 13.55
N ARG A 147 -20.75 16.06 13.61
CA ARG A 147 -21.74 17.10 13.30
C ARG A 147 -21.98 17.22 11.80
N GLU A 148 -20.90 17.25 10.99
CA GLU A 148 -20.97 17.57 9.56
C GLU A 148 -21.17 16.35 8.67
N LEU A 149 -20.72 15.17 9.10
CA LEU A 149 -20.76 13.91 8.38
C LEU A 149 -21.35 12.79 9.26
N PRO A 150 -22.67 12.86 9.56
CA PRO A 150 -23.32 11.84 10.39
C PRO A 150 -23.13 10.43 9.81
N GLY A 151 -22.65 9.48 10.62
CA GLY A 151 -22.37 8.10 10.22
C GLY A 151 -20.95 7.84 9.75
N VAL A 152 -20.11 8.88 9.58
CA VAL A 152 -18.66 8.72 9.31
C VAL A 152 -17.93 8.58 10.65
N ARG A 153 -17.04 7.59 10.73
CA ARG A 153 -16.25 7.26 11.93
C ARG A 153 -14.84 7.81 11.81
N VAL A 154 -14.33 8.39 12.87
CA VAL A 154 -12.93 8.83 12.97
C VAL A 154 -12.18 7.80 13.79
N GLN A 155 -11.31 7.01 13.13
CA GLN A 155 -10.45 6.03 13.76
C GLN A 155 -9.04 6.59 13.95
N ALA A 156 -8.42 6.35 15.11
CA ALA A 156 -7.04 6.75 15.34
C ALA A 156 -6.09 5.84 14.56
N TRP A 157 -5.38 6.38 13.58
CA TRP A 157 -4.30 5.70 12.91
C TRP A 157 -3.03 5.79 13.76
N LEU A 158 -2.60 4.63 14.24
CA LEU A 158 -1.43 4.41 15.09
C LEU A 158 -0.41 3.62 14.28
N GLY A 159 0.66 4.28 13.86
CA GLY A 159 1.75 3.71 13.11
C GLY A 159 3.05 3.72 13.89
N ASP A 160 3.96 2.83 13.57
CA ASP A 160 5.39 2.93 13.90
C ASP A 160 6.21 1.96 13.04
N VAL A 161 7.51 2.25 12.96
CA VAL A 161 8.48 1.36 12.33
C VAL A 161 8.84 0.25 13.30
N LEU A 162 8.68 -1.01 12.88
CA LEU A 162 9.09 -2.16 13.66
C LEU A 162 10.60 -2.41 13.55
N SER A 163 11.20 -2.87 14.65
CA SER A 163 12.61 -3.24 14.67
C SER A 163 12.88 -4.48 13.82
N THR A 164 13.94 -4.41 13.02
CA THR A 164 14.46 -5.52 12.22
C THR A 164 15.97 -5.63 12.42
N GLU A 165 16.59 -6.68 11.87
CA GLU A 165 18.07 -6.74 11.86
C GLU A 165 18.66 -5.50 11.20
N GLY A 166 19.44 -4.74 11.95
CA GLY A 166 20.10 -3.50 11.48
C GLY A 166 19.24 -2.23 11.49
N ARG A 167 17.97 -2.29 11.92
CA ARG A 167 17.10 -1.11 12.03
C ARG A 167 16.45 -1.01 13.42
N THR A 168 16.65 0.13 14.07
CA THR A 168 15.97 0.45 15.32
C THR A 168 14.51 0.78 15.06
N GLY A 169 13.62 0.31 15.93
CA GLY A 169 12.17 0.52 15.85
C GLY A 169 11.47 -0.14 17.04
N MET A 170 10.15 -0.20 16.99
CA MET A 170 9.33 -0.86 18.01
C MET A 170 9.56 -2.37 18.01
N ASP A 171 9.84 -2.96 19.16
CA ASP A 171 10.00 -4.41 19.31
C ASP A 171 8.74 -5.03 19.92
N LEU A 172 7.93 -5.68 19.09
CA LEU A 172 6.72 -6.37 19.53
C LEU A 172 7.01 -7.68 20.30
N ARG A 173 8.23 -8.22 20.26
CA ARG A 173 8.62 -9.38 21.08
C ARG A 173 8.60 -9.02 22.55
N GLU A 174 8.88 -7.76 22.87
CA GLU A 174 8.83 -7.23 24.21
C GLU A 174 7.36 -7.11 24.70
N ARG A 175 7.00 -7.92 25.70
CA ARG A 175 5.66 -7.87 26.29
C ARG A 175 5.29 -6.48 26.82
N ALA A 176 6.24 -5.80 27.45
CA ALA A 176 6.04 -4.46 27.99
C ALA A 176 5.69 -3.43 26.89
N THR A 177 6.29 -3.56 25.70
CA THR A 177 5.97 -2.74 24.52
C THR A 177 4.54 -3.00 24.07
N ARG A 178 4.15 -4.25 23.87
CA ARG A 178 2.75 -4.59 23.53
C ARG A 178 1.75 -4.05 24.54
N GLU A 179 2.03 -4.16 25.85
CA GLU A 179 1.17 -3.61 26.91
C GLU A 179 1.05 -2.08 26.83
N ARG A 180 2.13 -1.37 26.42
CA ARG A 180 2.07 0.08 26.19
C ARG A 180 1.24 0.44 24.95
N VAL A 181 1.40 -0.30 23.85
CA VAL A 181 0.55 -0.13 22.64
C VAL A 181 -0.93 -0.32 22.99
N VAL A 182 -1.26 -1.35 23.81
CA VAL A 182 -2.63 -1.56 24.29
C VAL A 182 -3.14 -0.38 25.12
N ARG A 183 -2.29 0.24 25.95
CA ARG A 183 -2.66 1.46 26.70
C ARG A 183 -2.86 2.64 25.78
N SER A 184 -2.01 2.80 24.77
CA SER A 184 -2.14 3.87 23.74
C SER A 184 -3.43 3.72 22.94
N ALA A 185 -3.81 2.49 22.57
CA ALA A 185 -5.09 2.22 21.94
C ALA A 185 -6.29 2.62 22.83
N ARG A 186 -6.22 2.32 24.14
CA ARG A 186 -7.25 2.76 25.09
C ARG A 186 -7.31 4.28 25.20
N GLN A 187 -6.15 4.93 25.28
CA GLN A 187 -6.01 6.37 25.40
C GLN A 187 -6.68 7.13 24.24
N VAL A 188 -6.51 6.68 22.99
CA VAL A 188 -7.18 7.34 21.84
C VAL A 188 -8.69 7.13 21.86
N LEU A 189 -9.17 5.96 22.28
CA LEU A 189 -10.61 5.74 22.47
C LEU A 189 -11.17 6.64 23.58
N ASP A 190 -10.43 6.86 24.67
CA ASP A 190 -10.82 7.79 25.76
C ASP A 190 -10.78 9.27 25.29
N ALA A 191 -9.97 9.58 24.28
CA ALA A 191 -9.94 10.91 23.62
C ALA A 191 -11.13 11.15 22.69
N GLY A 192 -11.94 10.11 22.40
CA GLY A 192 -13.17 10.19 21.62
C GLY A 192 -13.11 9.60 20.21
N PHE A 193 -11.97 9.04 19.79
CA PHE A 193 -11.91 8.30 18.52
C PHE A 193 -12.90 7.13 18.52
N ALA A 194 -13.55 6.93 17.38
CA ALA A 194 -14.55 5.88 17.22
C ALA A 194 -13.95 4.47 17.08
N GLY A 195 -12.65 4.37 16.78
CA GLY A 195 -11.94 3.10 16.57
C GLY A 195 -10.43 3.27 16.55
N VAL A 196 -9.74 2.16 16.34
CA VAL A 196 -8.27 2.11 16.23
C VAL A 196 -7.88 1.48 14.90
N HIS A 197 -6.98 2.10 14.18
CA HIS A 197 -6.38 1.61 12.96
C HIS A 197 -4.87 1.46 13.14
N PHE A 198 -4.35 0.23 13.05
CA PHE A 198 -2.90 -0.01 13.14
C PHE A 198 -2.24 -0.07 11.78
N ASP A 199 -1.07 0.54 11.72
CA ASP A 199 -0.16 0.54 10.56
C ASP A 199 1.28 0.37 11.09
N LEU A 200 1.64 -0.86 11.40
CA LEU A 200 2.93 -1.21 11.99
C LEU A 200 3.78 -1.95 10.94
N GLU A 201 4.90 -1.35 10.52
CA GLU A 201 5.69 -1.84 9.41
C GLU A 201 7.21 -1.76 9.67
N PRO A 202 7.98 -2.66 9.07
CA PRO A 202 7.58 -3.83 8.28
C PRO A 202 7.18 -5.00 9.17
N LEU A 203 6.14 -5.73 8.80
CA LEU A 203 5.64 -6.86 9.56
C LEU A 203 5.83 -8.18 8.80
N HIS A 204 6.56 -9.12 9.39
CA HIS A 204 6.80 -10.42 8.77
C HIS A 204 5.58 -11.34 8.82
N SER A 205 5.42 -12.13 7.76
CA SER A 205 4.42 -13.19 7.73
C SER A 205 4.70 -14.21 8.85
N GLY A 206 3.69 -14.52 9.66
CA GLY A 206 3.80 -15.48 10.77
C GLY A 206 4.13 -14.85 12.12
N ASP A 207 4.21 -13.52 12.24
CA ASP A 207 4.48 -12.84 13.52
C ASP A 207 3.36 -13.11 14.53
N ARG A 208 3.72 -13.83 15.60
CA ARG A 208 2.78 -14.23 16.66
C ARG A 208 2.57 -13.13 17.69
N ASP A 209 3.56 -12.28 17.89
CA ASP A 209 3.48 -11.17 18.84
C ASP A 209 2.51 -10.10 18.35
N TYR A 210 2.50 -9.85 17.05
CA TYR A 210 1.46 -9.02 16.43
C TYR A 210 0.06 -9.62 16.58
N LEU A 211 -0.12 -10.92 16.35
CA LEU A 211 -1.43 -11.56 16.58
C LEU A 211 -1.88 -11.45 18.03
N SER A 212 -0.94 -11.61 18.99
CA SER A 212 -1.20 -11.43 20.41
C SER A 212 -1.60 -9.99 20.76
N LEU A 213 -0.93 -9.00 20.15
CA LEU A 213 -1.30 -7.59 20.29
C LEU A 213 -2.73 -7.34 19.81
N LEU A 214 -3.08 -7.85 18.61
CA LEU A 214 -4.42 -7.69 18.05
C LEU A 214 -5.49 -8.32 18.96
N ASP A 215 -5.25 -9.51 19.50
CA ASP A 215 -6.17 -10.16 20.43
C ASP A 215 -6.41 -9.29 21.69
N ALA A 216 -5.34 -8.69 22.25
CA ALA A 216 -5.43 -7.83 23.42
C ALA A 216 -6.17 -6.50 23.12
N VAL A 217 -5.89 -5.86 21.98
CA VAL A 217 -6.57 -4.62 21.59
C VAL A 217 -8.03 -4.88 21.24
N ARG A 218 -8.32 -6.00 20.58
CA ARG A 218 -9.71 -6.39 20.25
C ARG A 218 -10.59 -6.54 21.50
N ALA A 219 -10.04 -7.02 22.59
CA ALA A 219 -10.79 -7.11 23.85
C ALA A 219 -11.25 -5.71 24.32
N ILE A 220 -10.40 -4.69 24.15
CA ILE A 220 -10.70 -3.32 24.55
C ILE A 220 -11.69 -2.65 23.59
N THR A 221 -11.46 -2.79 22.29
CA THR A 221 -12.32 -2.18 21.27
C THR A 221 -13.72 -2.76 21.33
N ARG A 222 -13.87 -4.08 21.47
CA ARG A 222 -15.17 -4.74 21.66
C ARG A 222 -15.94 -4.27 22.89
N ALA A 223 -15.24 -4.11 24.01
CA ALA A 223 -15.87 -3.63 25.24
C ALA A 223 -16.46 -2.21 25.08
N ARG A 224 -16.02 -1.46 24.06
CA ARG A 224 -16.50 -0.11 23.76
C ARG A 224 -17.38 -0.02 22.52
N GLY A 225 -17.63 -1.14 21.84
CA GLY A 225 -18.32 -1.16 20.55
C GLY A 225 -17.56 -0.44 19.43
N ALA A 226 -16.24 -0.30 19.58
CA ALA A 226 -15.34 0.37 18.64
C ALA A 226 -14.72 -0.62 17.66
N PRO A 227 -14.56 -0.30 16.36
CA PRO A 227 -13.86 -1.15 15.43
C PRO A 227 -12.35 -1.16 15.69
N LEU A 228 -11.76 -2.33 15.46
CA LEU A 228 -10.33 -2.51 15.27
C LEU A 228 -10.05 -2.75 13.80
N SER A 229 -9.22 -1.91 13.18
CA SER A 229 -8.80 -2.05 11.79
C SER A 229 -7.28 -2.06 11.66
N VAL A 230 -6.78 -2.59 10.55
CA VAL A 230 -5.33 -2.65 10.26
C VAL A 230 -5.05 -2.37 8.79
N ALA A 231 -3.92 -1.68 8.52
CA ALA A 231 -3.24 -1.75 7.25
C ALA A 231 -2.56 -3.11 7.11
N ALA A 232 -2.63 -3.72 5.96
CA ALA A 232 -2.12 -5.06 5.72
C ALA A 232 -1.23 -5.10 4.48
N HIS A 233 -0.13 -5.83 4.58
CA HIS A 233 0.69 -6.15 3.42
C HIS A 233 -0.12 -6.92 2.37
N GLN A 234 0.35 -6.85 1.14
CA GLN A 234 -0.15 -7.65 0.02
C GLN A 234 0.00 -9.14 0.34
N ILE A 235 -0.79 -9.97 -0.34
CA ILE A 235 -0.80 -11.42 -0.14
C ILE A 235 0.12 -12.08 -1.17
N ASP A 236 0.83 -13.13 -0.78
CA ASP A 236 1.65 -13.94 -1.69
C ASP A 236 0.91 -14.25 -2.99
N PRO A 237 1.38 -13.76 -4.15
CA PRO A 237 0.78 -14.12 -5.43
C PRO A 237 1.02 -15.59 -5.80
N LEU A 238 2.09 -16.19 -5.27
CA LEU A 238 2.42 -17.61 -5.37
C LEU A 238 2.81 -18.13 -3.98
N PRO A 239 2.43 -19.37 -3.61
CA PRO A 239 2.76 -19.94 -2.31
C PRO A 239 4.26 -19.88 -1.99
N SER A 240 4.59 -19.37 -0.80
CA SER A 240 5.96 -19.23 -0.27
C SER A 240 6.85 -18.18 -0.94
N LEU A 241 6.31 -17.34 -1.84
CA LEU A 241 7.10 -16.28 -2.47
C LEU A 241 7.56 -15.22 -1.43
N HIS A 242 6.80 -15.00 -0.35
CA HIS A 242 7.20 -14.13 0.77
C HIS A 242 8.55 -14.51 1.38
N CYS A 243 8.88 -15.83 1.43
CA CYS A 243 10.17 -16.29 1.96
C CYS A 243 11.34 -15.87 1.05
N VAL A 244 11.15 -16.00 -0.27
CA VAL A 244 12.19 -15.66 -1.27
C VAL A 244 12.35 -14.15 -1.40
N ALA A 245 11.24 -13.44 -1.49
CA ALA A 245 11.25 -11.98 -1.66
C ALA A 245 11.80 -11.25 -0.43
N GLY A 246 11.45 -11.69 0.78
CA GLY A 246 12.02 -11.15 2.01
C GLY A 246 13.53 -11.29 2.08
N PHE A 247 14.07 -12.41 1.58
CA PHE A 247 15.51 -12.64 1.50
C PHE A 247 16.19 -11.72 0.47
N VAL A 248 15.57 -11.52 -0.71
CA VAL A 248 16.16 -10.71 -1.81
C VAL A 248 15.99 -9.21 -1.56
N ALA A 249 14.83 -8.76 -1.08
CA ALA A 249 14.54 -7.34 -0.89
C ALA A 249 14.97 -6.79 0.48
N GLY A 250 15.33 -7.67 1.43
CA GLY A 250 15.71 -7.26 2.79
C GLY A 250 14.54 -6.76 3.66
N HIS A 251 13.31 -6.78 3.13
CA HIS A 251 12.10 -6.43 3.85
C HIS A 251 10.90 -7.28 3.37
N PRO A 252 9.92 -7.60 4.24
CA PRO A 252 8.73 -8.33 3.85
C PRO A 252 7.86 -7.46 2.94
N LYS A 253 7.46 -8.01 1.78
CA LYS A 253 6.51 -7.38 0.86
C LYS A 253 5.14 -8.04 0.94
N TRP A 254 5.11 -9.35 1.19
CA TRP A 254 3.90 -10.15 1.17
C TRP A 254 3.71 -10.93 2.47
N TRP A 255 2.45 -11.11 2.84
CA TRP A 255 2.05 -12.09 3.84
C TRP A 255 1.59 -13.37 3.18
N SER A 256 1.85 -14.52 3.80
CA SER A 256 1.21 -15.77 3.40
C SER A 256 -0.32 -15.64 3.53
N ARG A 257 -1.07 -16.34 2.68
CA ARG A 257 -2.53 -16.35 2.74
C ARG A 257 -3.05 -16.77 4.13
N SER A 258 -2.40 -17.75 4.75
CA SER A 258 -2.78 -18.23 6.08
C SER A 258 -2.59 -17.17 7.17
N TYR A 259 -1.49 -16.41 7.11
CA TYR A 259 -1.21 -15.35 8.06
C TYR A 259 -2.15 -14.16 7.87
N PHE A 260 -2.36 -13.74 6.63
CA PHE A 260 -3.37 -12.71 6.30
C PHE A 260 -4.74 -13.08 6.89
N GLY A 261 -5.19 -14.32 6.66
CA GLY A 261 -6.43 -14.82 7.24
C GLY A 261 -6.42 -14.88 8.78
N ALA A 262 -5.27 -15.13 9.40
CA ALA A 262 -5.14 -15.09 10.85
C ALA A 262 -5.28 -13.68 11.42
N VAL A 263 -4.74 -12.67 10.74
CA VAL A 263 -4.94 -11.24 11.06
C VAL A 263 -6.41 -10.85 10.83
N ALA A 264 -6.98 -11.16 9.65
CA ALA A 264 -8.35 -10.81 9.28
C ALA A 264 -9.41 -11.35 10.25
N ARG A 265 -9.17 -12.49 10.89
CA ARG A 265 -10.06 -13.04 11.93
C ARG A 265 -10.02 -12.27 13.25
N ARG A 266 -9.00 -11.45 13.49
CA ARG A 266 -8.77 -10.71 14.74
C ARG A 266 -9.21 -9.26 14.69
N VAL A 267 -9.59 -8.78 13.52
CA VAL A 267 -9.96 -7.38 13.30
C VAL A 267 -11.39 -7.28 12.76
N ASP A 268 -11.97 -6.11 12.85
CA ASP A 268 -13.28 -5.83 12.27
C ASP A 268 -13.16 -5.35 10.82
N GLN A 269 -11.99 -4.78 10.47
CA GLN A 269 -11.70 -4.25 9.15
C GLN A 269 -10.21 -4.43 8.80
N ILE A 270 -9.92 -4.80 7.56
CA ILE A 270 -8.56 -4.96 7.04
C ILE A 270 -8.41 -4.24 5.70
N ALA A 271 -7.45 -3.33 5.60
CA ALA A 271 -7.16 -2.56 4.40
C ALA A 271 -5.84 -3.03 3.78
N VAL A 272 -5.90 -3.62 2.59
CA VAL A 272 -4.72 -4.13 1.87
C VAL A 272 -4.02 -2.99 1.17
N MET A 273 -2.74 -2.76 1.43
CA MET A 273 -1.90 -1.77 0.73
C MET A 273 -1.56 -2.29 -0.67
N SER A 274 -2.48 -2.15 -1.62
CA SER A 274 -2.36 -2.66 -2.99
C SER A 274 -1.65 -1.67 -3.94
N TYR A 275 -0.64 -1.00 -3.45
CA TYR A 275 0.24 -0.05 -4.16
C TYR A 275 1.70 -0.34 -3.83
N ASP A 276 2.64 0.46 -4.33
CA ASP A 276 4.10 0.27 -4.22
C ASP A 276 4.53 -1.08 -4.80
N THR A 277 4.04 -1.37 -5.99
CA THR A 277 4.22 -2.67 -6.63
C THR A 277 5.45 -2.74 -7.53
N ALA A 278 6.05 -1.59 -7.88
CA ALA A 278 7.12 -1.43 -8.87
C ALA A 278 6.72 -1.91 -10.28
N LEU A 279 5.42 -1.99 -10.60
CA LEU A 279 4.94 -2.42 -11.90
C LEU A 279 4.83 -1.21 -12.85
N PRO A 280 5.56 -1.21 -13.98
CA PRO A 280 5.74 -0.01 -14.79
C PRO A 280 4.60 0.27 -15.78
N LEU A 281 3.58 -0.56 -15.83
CA LEU A 281 2.47 -0.45 -16.78
C LEU A 281 1.13 -0.57 -16.05
N GLU A 282 0.19 0.29 -16.37
CA GLU A 282 -1.17 0.29 -15.83
C GLU A 282 -1.84 -1.09 -15.90
N SER A 283 -1.71 -1.78 -17.04
CA SER A 283 -2.31 -3.12 -17.23
C SER A 283 -1.67 -4.21 -16.35
N LEU A 284 -0.40 -4.06 -15.98
CA LEU A 284 0.26 -4.97 -15.04
C LEU A 284 -0.16 -4.65 -13.60
N TYR A 285 -0.13 -3.38 -13.25
CA TYR A 285 -0.54 -2.92 -11.92
C TYR A 285 -2.01 -3.24 -11.64
N GLY A 286 -2.94 -2.82 -12.50
CA GLY A 286 -4.37 -3.11 -12.33
C GLY A 286 -4.67 -4.60 -12.34
N GLY A 287 -3.93 -5.39 -13.15
CA GLY A 287 -4.01 -6.86 -13.13
C GLY A 287 -3.51 -7.46 -11.81
N TYR A 288 -2.47 -6.90 -11.25
CA TYR A 288 -1.97 -7.28 -9.92
C TYR A 288 -2.99 -6.93 -8.82
N VAL A 289 -3.59 -5.73 -8.87
CA VAL A 289 -4.67 -5.35 -7.94
C VAL A 289 -5.86 -6.31 -8.04
N ALA A 290 -6.25 -6.73 -9.27
CA ALA A 290 -7.31 -7.72 -9.45
C ALA A 290 -6.95 -9.09 -8.82
N GLN A 291 -5.70 -9.53 -8.96
CA GLN A 291 -5.20 -10.73 -8.30
C GLN A 291 -5.22 -10.60 -6.78
N GLN A 292 -4.71 -9.49 -6.23
CA GLN A 292 -4.70 -9.22 -4.80
C GLN A 292 -6.11 -9.17 -4.21
N THR A 293 -7.06 -8.55 -4.92
CA THR A 293 -8.47 -8.51 -4.52
C THR A 293 -9.04 -9.93 -4.38
N ARG A 294 -8.79 -10.81 -5.35
CA ARG A 294 -9.25 -12.21 -5.29
C ARG A 294 -8.63 -12.95 -4.11
N LEU A 295 -7.31 -12.87 -3.93
CA LEU A 295 -6.60 -13.52 -2.83
C LEU A 295 -7.11 -13.02 -1.46
N ALA A 296 -7.38 -11.72 -1.34
CA ALA A 296 -7.90 -11.11 -0.12
C ALA A 296 -9.34 -11.58 0.17
N LEU A 297 -10.21 -11.66 -0.85
CA LEU A 297 -11.58 -12.19 -0.72
C LEU A 297 -11.58 -13.64 -0.23
N GLU A 298 -10.72 -14.50 -0.80
CA GLU A 298 -10.58 -15.89 -0.38
C GLU A 298 -10.10 -16.04 1.07
N ALA A 299 -9.22 -15.14 1.54
CA ALA A 299 -8.59 -15.24 2.86
C ALA A 299 -9.36 -14.52 3.97
N THR A 300 -10.24 -13.56 3.63
CA THR A 300 -10.96 -12.74 4.61
C THR A 300 -12.31 -13.35 4.99
N PRO A 301 -12.60 -13.54 6.29
CA PRO A 301 -13.91 -13.98 6.75
C PRO A 301 -15.03 -13.05 6.26
N ARG A 302 -16.22 -13.59 5.99
CA ARG A 302 -17.38 -12.79 5.55
C ARG A 302 -17.83 -11.73 6.56
N GLY A 303 -17.50 -11.92 7.84
CA GLY A 303 -17.81 -10.98 8.93
C GLY A 303 -16.83 -9.82 9.10
N THR A 304 -15.71 -9.80 8.36
CA THR A 304 -14.70 -8.75 8.40
C THR A 304 -14.84 -7.85 7.18
N ASP A 305 -14.80 -6.53 7.36
CA ASP A 305 -14.76 -5.57 6.25
C ASP A 305 -13.39 -5.65 5.57
N LEU A 306 -13.39 -5.94 4.26
CA LEU A 306 -12.19 -5.97 3.43
C LEU A 306 -12.13 -4.70 2.58
N LEU A 307 -11.04 -3.95 2.69
CA LEU A 307 -10.80 -2.77 1.87
C LEU A 307 -9.54 -2.97 1.02
N MET A 308 -9.58 -2.49 -0.22
CA MET A 308 -8.41 -2.44 -1.08
C MET A 308 -7.87 -1.01 -1.14
N GLY A 309 -6.60 -0.83 -0.82
CA GLY A 309 -5.93 0.47 -0.84
C GLY A 309 -5.81 1.02 -2.26
N LEU A 310 -6.11 2.29 -2.44
CA LEU A 310 -5.98 3.02 -3.70
C LEU A 310 -4.86 4.06 -3.57
N PRO A 311 -3.88 4.10 -4.48
CA PRO A 311 -2.78 5.05 -4.42
C PRO A 311 -3.26 6.44 -4.87
N ALA A 312 -3.50 7.33 -3.92
CA ALA A 312 -3.80 8.73 -4.17
C ALA A 312 -2.60 9.60 -3.77
N PHE A 313 -1.43 9.26 -4.30
CA PHE A 313 -0.18 9.98 -4.11
C PHE A 313 0.68 9.87 -5.38
N HIS A 314 1.59 10.83 -5.56
CA HIS A 314 2.33 11.04 -6.80
C HIS A 314 3.84 11.07 -6.50
N THR A 315 4.43 9.89 -6.43
CA THR A 315 5.88 9.69 -6.34
C THR A 315 6.33 8.75 -7.44
N ASP A 316 7.54 8.95 -7.95
CA ASP A 316 8.13 8.04 -8.94
C ASP A 316 9.48 7.59 -8.41
N ASP A 317 9.54 6.34 -7.95
CA ASP A 317 10.73 5.72 -7.39
C ASP A 317 10.83 4.24 -7.76
N ILE A 318 11.79 3.52 -7.15
CA ILE A 318 11.99 2.08 -7.45
C ILE A 318 10.78 1.23 -7.03
N GLY A 319 10.01 1.68 -6.05
CA GLY A 319 8.86 0.95 -5.48
C GLY A 319 7.53 1.32 -6.11
N HIS A 320 7.42 2.52 -6.68
CA HIS A 320 6.17 3.11 -7.17
C HIS A 320 6.36 3.79 -8.53
N HIS A 321 5.46 3.55 -9.46
CA HIS A 321 5.39 4.23 -10.75
C HIS A 321 4.07 5.00 -10.89
N GLU A 322 4.09 6.32 -10.67
CA GLU A 322 2.88 7.16 -10.64
C GLU A 322 2.05 7.11 -11.92
N SER A 323 2.69 6.90 -13.08
CA SER A 323 2.00 6.76 -14.37
C SER A 323 1.24 5.44 -14.52
N ALA A 324 1.55 4.43 -13.73
CA ALA A 324 0.96 3.09 -13.77
C ALA A 324 0.07 2.83 -12.56
N GLU A 325 0.53 3.22 -11.37
CA GLU A 325 -0.14 2.99 -10.10
C GLU A 325 -1.11 4.13 -9.79
N THR A 326 -2.19 4.22 -10.57
CA THR A 326 -3.21 5.27 -10.46
C THR A 326 -4.45 4.76 -9.72
N VAL A 327 -5.22 5.68 -9.12
CA VAL A 327 -6.54 5.36 -8.53
C VAL A 327 -7.45 4.70 -9.56
N ALA A 328 -7.46 5.17 -10.80
CA ALA A 328 -8.29 4.62 -11.87
C ALA A 328 -7.94 3.16 -12.19
N ALA A 329 -6.64 2.86 -12.33
CA ALA A 329 -6.15 1.50 -12.58
C ALA A 329 -6.45 0.57 -11.41
N ALA A 330 -6.26 1.04 -10.17
CA ALA A 330 -6.56 0.30 -8.96
C ALA A 330 -8.06 -0.02 -8.86
N VAL A 331 -8.93 0.97 -9.02
CA VAL A 331 -10.38 0.78 -8.99
C VAL A 331 -10.83 -0.24 -10.04
N ARG A 332 -10.35 -0.14 -11.28
CA ARG A 332 -10.66 -1.11 -12.32
C ARG A 332 -10.19 -2.51 -11.92
N GLY A 333 -8.97 -2.64 -11.39
CA GLY A 333 -8.42 -3.90 -10.89
C GLY A 333 -9.28 -4.50 -9.77
N VAL A 334 -9.66 -3.70 -8.78
CA VAL A 334 -10.54 -4.09 -7.67
C VAL A 334 -11.87 -4.63 -8.21
N ARG A 335 -12.54 -3.89 -9.10
CA ARG A 335 -13.82 -4.31 -9.69
C ARG A 335 -13.71 -5.60 -10.49
N LEU A 336 -12.63 -5.79 -11.24
CA LEU A 336 -12.37 -7.04 -11.98
C LEU A 336 -12.14 -8.21 -11.02
N GLY A 337 -11.36 -8.02 -9.95
CA GLY A 337 -11.12 -9.03 -8.93
C GLY A 337 -12.42 -9.43 -8.21
N LEU A 338 -13.20 -8.44 -7.80
CA LEU A 338 -14.50 -8.63 -7.15
C LEU A 338 -15.49 -9.38 -8.07
N SER A 339 -15.57 -8.98 -9.35
CA SER A 339 -16.44 -9.61 -10.35
C SER A 339 -16.18 -11.10 -10.54
N ARG A 340 -14.91 -11.50 -10.42
CA ARG A 340 -14.48 -12.90 -10.68
C ARG A 340 -14.55 -13.80 -9.48
N GLU A 341 -14.44 -13.24 -8.27
CA GLU A 341 -14.35 -14.03 -7.05
C GLU A 341 -15.64 -14.01 -6.24
N ASP A 342 -16.13 -12.83 -5.89
CA ASP A 342 -17.35 -12.65 -5.08
C ASP A 342 -17.98 -11.27 -5.35
N ALA A 343 -18.67 -11.14 -6.48
CA ALA A 343 -19.33 -9.89 -6.88
C ALA A 343 -20.44 -9.42 -5.90
N ARG A 344 -20.86 -10.29 -4.97
CA ARG A 344 -21.89 -9.99 -3.96
C ARG A 344 -21.32 -9.84 -2.55
N ARG A 345 -20.03 -9.60 -2.43
CA ARG A 345 -19.38 -9.40 -1.13
C ARG A 345 -19.89 -8.12 -0.47
N GLU A 346 -20.78 -8.23 0.52
CA GLU A 346 -21.40 -7.11 1.21
C GLU A 346 -20.43 -6.29 2.06
N ARG A 347 -19.44 -6.96 2.69
CA ARG A 347 -18.42 -6.34 3.53
C ARG A 347 -17.15 -6.11 2.72
N PHE A 348 -17.26 -5.17 1.78
CA PHE A 348 -16.17 -4.80 0.88
C PHE A 348 -16.19 -3.31 0.56
N GLY A 349 -15.02 -2.71 0.44
CA GLY A 349 -14.82 -1.32 0.09
C GLY A 349 -13.42 -1.05 -0.45
N VAL A 350 -13.11 0.21 -0.62
CA VAL A 350 -11.77 0.69 -0.98
C VAL A 350 -11.30 1.74 0.03
N ALA A 351 -9.99 2.00 0.07
CA ALA A 351 -9.43 3.00 0.97
C ALA A 351 -8.40 3.87 0.23
N LEU A 352 -8.63 5.19 0.16
CA LEU A 352 -7.72 6.12 -0.51
C LEU A 352 -6.53 6.46 0.40
N TYR A 353 -5.33 6.25 -0.10
CA TYR A 353 -4.08 6.62 0.56
C TYR A 353 -3.35 7.66 -0.29
N VAL A 354 -3.24 8.93 0.07
CA VAL A 354 -3.56 9.60 1.32
C VAL A 354 -4.07 11.03 1.00
N ASP A 355 -4.89 11.62 1.84
CA ASP A 355 -5.61 12.88 1.62
C ASP A 355 -4.72 14.07 1.24
N PHE A 356 -3.58 14.25 1.92
CA PHE A 356 -2.69 15.39 1.72
C PHE A 356 -1.83 15.29 0.43
N ALA A 357 -1.78 14.12 -0.21
CA ALA A 357 -1.09 13.90 -1.48
C ALA A 357 -2.07 13.75 -2.65
N ALA A 358 -3.35 13.48 -2.35
CA ALA A 358 -4.38 13.21 -3.36
C ALA A 358 -4.69 14.47 -4.20
N ALA A 359 -4.58 14.33 -5.51
CA ALA A 359 -4.99 15.36 -6.47
C ALA A 359 -6.51 15.31 -6.74
N PRO A 360 -7.11 16.40 -7.26
CA PRO A 360 -8.52 16.38 -7.66
C PRO A 360 -8.87 15.26 -8.65
N GLY A 361 -7.91 14.85 -9.50
CA GLY A 361 -8.05 13.74 -10.44
C GLY A 361 -8.27 12.39 -9.76
N ASP A 362 -7.64 12.15 -8.59
CA ASP A 362 -7.75 10.90 -7.83
C ASP A 362 -9.15 10.77 -7.22
N TRP A 363 -9.65 11.84 -6.61
CA TRP A 363 -11.02 11.89 -6.11
C TRP A 363 -12.05 11.68 -7.21
N ALA A 364 -11.85 12.32 -8.37
CA ALA A 364 -12.70 12.13 -9.51
C ALA A 364 -12.62 10.70 -10.09
N ALA A 365 -11.46 10.06 -10.07
CA ALA A 365 -11.29 8.68 -10.50
C ALA A 365 -11.98 7.71 -9.54
N TYR A 366 -11.86 7.93 -8.22
CA TYR A 366 -12.59 7.19 -7.20
C TYR A 366 -14.10 7.30 -7.42
N GLN A 367 -14.63 8.53 -7.51
CA GLN A 367 -16.08 8.76 -7.65
C GLN A 367 -16.63 8.15 -8.93
N ARG A 368 -15.98 8.38 -10.08
CA ARG A 368 -16.45 7.84 -11.38
C ARG A 368 -16.31 6.33 -11.49
N GLY A 369 -15.21 5.78 -10.95
CA GLY A 369 -14.91 4.35 -11.13
C GLY A 369 -15.52 3.45 -10.09
N TRP A 370 -15.66 3.95 -8.85
CA TRP A 370 -16.10 3.18 -7.68
C TRP A 370 -17.40 3.71 -7.05
N GLY A 371 -17.71 5.00 -7.18
CA GLY A 371 -18.94 5.60 -6.67
C GLY A 371 -20.21 4.85 -7.12
N ALA A 372 -21.31 5.06 -6.43
CA ALA A 372 -22.60 4.53 -6.86
C ALA A 372 -22.95 5.08 -8.26
N PRO A 373 -23.56 4.28 -9.15
CA PRO A 373 -24.04 4.80 -10.42
C PRO A 373 -25.01 5.97 -10.16
N THR A 374 -24.79 7.09 -10.82
CA THR A 374 -25.80 8.14 -10.87
C THR A 374 -27.06 7.54 -11.50
N SER A 375 -28.17 7.53 -10.76
CA SER A 375 -29.49 7.22 -11.33
C SER A 375 -29.78 8.32 -12.37
N ASP A 376 -29.64 7.96 -13.65
CA ASP A 376 -30.15 8.77 -14.75
C ASP A 376 -31.68 8.86 -14.73
#